data_a75b5f68c8f402827eac174b9d603bfd
#
_entry.id   a75b5f68c8f402827eac174b9d603bfd
#
_cell.length_a   1.000
_cell.length_b   1.000
_cell.length_c   1.000
_cell.angle_alpha   90.00
_cell.angle_beta   90.00
_cell.angle_gamma   90.00
#
_symmetry.space_group_name_H-M   'P 1'
#
loop_
_entity.id
_entity.type
_entity.pdbx_description
1 polymer ?
#
loop_
_entity_poly.entity_id
_entity_poly.type
_entity_poly.pdbx_seq_one_letter_code
_entity_poly.pdbx_strand_id
1 'polypeptide(L)'
;MGSPRVLIVGDVMDDVVAVISRPLRSDTDTPARIERTSGGSAANTAVWLAQESVAVDFVGRVGAADCDRFATEFRSAGVSPYLEADAKRTTGTIVIIAQGQSRSMATDRGANVALELSAIPA
;
A
#
# COMPACT_ATOMS: atom_id res chain seq x y z
N MET A 1 -13.07 29.31 10.18
CA MET A 1 -11.83 28.73 9.69
C MET A 1 -11.93 27.22 9.71
N GLY A 2 -11.54 26.56 8.64
CA GLY A 2 -11.54 25.11 8.58
C GLY A 2 -10.47 24.49 9.46
N SER A 3 -10.65 23.22 9.81
CA SER A 3 -9.62 22.45 10.47
C SER A 3 -8.42 22.27 9.52
N PRO A 4 -7.19 22.18 10.04
CA PRO A 4 -6.02 21.93 9.21
C PRO A 4 -6.16 20.57 8.50
N ARG A 5 -5.67 20.53 7.29
CA ARG A 5 -5.57 19.29 6.50
C ARG A 5 -4.12 18.92 6.31
N VAL A 6 -3.86 17.64 6.26
CA VAL A 6 -2.54 17.11 5.99
C VAL A 6 -2.56 16.42 4.64
N LEU A 7 -1.59 16.76 3.80
CA LEU A 7 -1.37 16.05 2.53
C LEU A 7 -0.23 15.06 2.74
N ILE A 8 -0.52 13.79 2.47
CA ILE A 8 0.47 12.72 2.47
C ILE A 8 0.68 12.28 1.03
N VAL A 9 1.93 12.20 0.62
CA VAL A 9 2.29 11.79 -0.74
C VAL A 9 3.30 10.64 -0.64
N GLY A 10 3.06 9.56 -1.36
CA GLY A 10 4.05 8.50 -1.41
C GLY A 10 3.50 7.14 -1.79
N ASP A 11 4.13 6.11 -1.26
CA ASP A 11 3.94 4.74 -1.71
C ASP A 11 2.64 4.11 -1.22
N VAL A 12 2.03 3.37 -2.14
CA VAL A 12 0.91 2.44 -1.89
C VAL A 12 1.37 1.07 -2.34
N MET A 13 1.19 0.07 -1.48
CA MET A 13 1.66 -1.29 -1.75
C MET A 13 0.58 -2.30 -1.43
N ASP A 14 0.58 -3.39 -2.19
CA ASP A 14 -0.04 -4.64 -1.76
C ASP A 14 1.01 -5.47 -1.03
N ASP A 15 0.73 -5.86 0.19
CA ASP A 15 1.59 -6.74 0.97
C ASP A 15 1.04 -8.17 0.88
N VAL A 16 1.85 -9.08 0.37
CA VAL A 16 1.55 -10.52 0.34
C VAL A 16 2.46 -11.18 1.35
N VAL A 17 1.89 -11.67 2.45
CA VAL A 17 2.65 -12.24 3.56
C VAL A 17 2.46 -13.74 3.57
N ALA A 18 3.56 -14.48 3.44
CA ALA A 18 3.58 -15.92 3.61
C ALA A 18 4.17 -16.25 4.99
N VAL A 19 3.34 -16.78 5.88
CA VAL A 19 3.76 -17.19 7.21
C VAL A 19 4.10 -18.67 7.16
N ILE A 20 5.36 -19.01 7.39
CA ILE A 20 5.86 -20.37 7.36
C ILE A 20 6.38 -20.80 8.74
N SER A 21 6.23 -22.06 9.08
CA SER A 21 6.73 -22.64 10.33
C SER A 21 8.08 -23.34 10.17
N ARG A 22 8.50 -23.56 8.93
CA ARG A 22 9.75 -24.25 8.57
C ARG A 22 10.42 -23.46 7.46
N PRO A 23 11.75 -23.58 7.29
CA PRO A 23 12.45 -22.89 6.19
C PRO A 23 11.89 -23.25 4.82
N LEU A 24 11.93 -22.32 3.90
CA LEU A 24 11.56 -22.56 2.50
C LEU A 24 12.39 -23.71 1.95
N ARG A 25 11.72 -24.62 1.27
CA ARG A 25 12.34 -25.78 0.63
C ARG A 25 12.62 -25.47 -0.83
N SER A 26 13.82 -25.85 -1.28
CA SER A 26 14.18 -25.67 -2.70
C SER A 26 13.42 -26.66 -3.57
N ASP A 27 13.02 -26.18 -4.74
CA ASP A 27 12.45 -27.00 -5.82
C ASP A 27 11.20 -27.81 -5.45
N THR A 28 10.48 -27.40 -4.42
CA THR A 28 9.24 -28.04 -3.99
C THR A 28 8.38 -27.07 -3.19
N ASP A 29 7.22 -27.54 -2.76
CA ASP A 29 6.28 -26.71 -1.99
C ASP A 29 6.68 -26.63 -0.53
N THR A 30 6.52 -25.43 0.03
CA THR A 30 6.55 -25.22 1.48
C THR A 30 5.18 -24.76 1.92
N PRO A 31 4.50 -25.50 2.81
CA PRO A 31 3.21 -25.05 3.33
C PRO A 31 3.32 -23.70 4.02
N ALA A 32 2.35 -22.83 3.75
CA ALA A 32 2.32 -21.48 4.31
C ALA A 32 0.88 -21.02 4.50
N ARG A 33 0.70 -20.08 5.40
CA ARG A 33 -0.53 -19.27 5.45
C ARG A 33 -0.26 -17.97 4.70
N ILE A 34 -1.08 -17.69 3.69
CA ILE A 34 -0.92 -16.50 2.86
C ILE A 34 -1.97 -15.47 3.26
N GLU A 35 -1.52 -14.27 3.55
CA GLU A 35 -2.36 -13.12 3.86
C GLU A 35 -2.05 -11.99 2.90
N ARG A 36 -3.07 -11.19 2.57
CA ARG A 36 -2.91 -10.00 1.74
C ARG A 36 -3.41 -8.81 2.51
N THR A 37 -2.61 -7.75 2.54
CA THR A 37 -2.99 -6.48 3.17
C THR A 37 -2.52 -5.32 2.31
N SER A 38 -3.15 -4.17 2.48
CA SER A 38 -2.65 -2.94 1.88
C SER A 38 -1.57 -2.35 2.76
N GLY A 39 -0.54 -1.78 2.15
CA GLY A 39 0.61 -1.26 2.85
C GLY A 39 1.21 -0.04 2.17
N GLY A 40 2.47 0.18 2.45
CA GLY A 40 3.21 1.37 2.06
C GLY A 40 3.33 2.36 3.21
N SER A 41 4.52 2.87 3.45
CA SER A 41 4.76 3.76 4.60
C SER A 41 3.88 5.00 4.58
N ALA A 42 3.75 5.63 3.40
CA ALA A 42 2.93 6.82 3.26
C ALA A 42 1.44 6.51 3.45
N ALA A 43 0.95 5.43 2.84
CA ALA A 43 -0.43 5.00 2.99
C ALA A 43 -0.77 4.70 4.44
N ASN A 44 0.10 3.98 5.14
CA ASN A 44 -0.09 3.66 6.56
C ASN A 44 -0.10 4.92 7.43
N THR A 45 0.77 5.87 7.15
CA THR A 45 0.79 7.16 7.86
C THR A 45 -0.51 7.92 7.67
N ALA A 46 -1.05 7.94 6.45
CA ALA A 46 -2.32 8.60 6.16
C ALA A 46 -3.47 8.00 6.96
N VAL A 47 -3.56 6.69 6.99
CA VAL A 47 -4.60 5.97 7.75
C VAL A 47 -4.46 6.24 9.25
N TRP A 48 -3.26 6.22 9.77
CA TRP A 48 -2.98 6.52 11.18
C TRP A 48 -3.44 7.92 11.58
N LEU A 49 -3.08 8.92 10.77
CA LEU A 49 -3.50 10.30 11.05
C LEU A 49 -5.02 10.45 11.00
N ALA A 50 -5.66 9.81 10.04
CA ALA A 50 -7.12 9.85 9.92
C ALA A 50 -7.80 9.26 11.16
N GLN A 51 -7.23 8.21 11.76
CA GLN A 51 -7.73 7.62 13.00
C GLN A 51 -7.63 8.59 14.18
N GLU A 52 -6.72 9.53 14.14
CA GLU A 52 -6.57 10.59 15.14
C GLU A 52 -7.44 11.83 14.82
N SER A 53 -8.45 11.66 13.98
CA SER A 53 -9.38 12.72 13.59
C SER A 53 -8.74 13.88 12.83
N VAL A 54 -7.62 13.64 12.17
CA VAL A 54 -6.98 14.60 11.28
C VAL A 54 -7.59 14.47 9.89
N ALA A 55 -7.89 15.59 9.23
CA ALA A 55 -8.32 15.59 7.84
C ALA A 55 -7.10 15.31 6.96
N VAL A 56 -7.11 14.20 6.21
CA VAL A 56 -5.98 13.73 5.43
C VAL A 56 -6.36 13.58 3.96
N ASP A 57 -5.55 14.18 3.11
CA ASP A 57 -5.55 13.91 1.67
C ASP A 57 -4.34 13.03 1.37
N PHE A 58 -4.52 12.03 0.51
CA PHE A 58 -3.45 11.13 0.11
C PHE A 58 -3.28 11.15 -1.41
N VAL A 59 -2.04 11.32 -1.86
CA VAL A 59 -1.66 11.25 -3.27
C VAL A 59 -0.69 10.10 -3.45
N GLY A 60 -1.01 9.20 -4.36
CA GLY A 60 -0.17 8.07 -4.73
C GLY A 60 -0.52 7.55 -6.11
N ARG A 61 0.18 6.51 -6.54
CA ARG A 61 -0.05 5.90 -7.85
C ARG A 61 -0.14 4.40 -7.74
N VAL A 62 -1.19 3.86 -8.33
CA VAL A 62 -1.48 2.41 -8.35
C VAL A 62 -1.75 1.96 -9.77
N GLY A 63 -1.74 0.65 -10.00
CA GLY A 63 -2.19 0.11 -11.28
C GLY A 63 -3.65 0.48 -11.53
N ALA A 64 -3.99 0.78 -12.79
CA ALA A 64 -5.33 1.25 -13.14
C ALA A 64 -6.42 0.28 -12.68
N ALA A 65 -6.17 -1.02 -12.77
CA ALA A 65 -7.14 -2.04 -12.35
C ALA A 65 -7.44 -2.03 -10.83
N ASP A 66 -6.56 -1.46 -10.03
CA ASP A 66 -6.67 -1.45 -8.57
C ASP A 66 -7.14 -0.12 -8.01
N CYS A 67 -7.30 0.89 -8.86
CA CYS A 67 -7.56 2.25 -8.40
C CYS A 67 -8.82 2.35 -7.55
N ASP A 68 -9.92 1.73 -7.99
CA ASP A 68 -11.18 1.77 -7.26
C ASP A 68 -11.09 1.04 -5.91
N ARG A 69 -10.39 -0.08 -5.88
CA ARG A 69 -10.20 -0.86 -4.65
C ARG A 69 -9.47 -0.05 -3.59
N PHE A 70 -8.35 0.55 -3.95
CA PHE A 70 -7.58 1.38 -3.01
C PHE A 70 -8.33 2.64 -2.62
N ALA A 71 -9.02 3.30 -3.56
CA ALA A 71 -9.82 4.48 -3.24
C ALA A 71 -10.89 4.15 -2.20
N THR A 72 -11.56 3.02 -2.34
CA THR A 72 -12.56 2.55 -1.38
C THR A 72 -11.95 2.29 -0.01
N GLU A 73 -10.80 1.64 0.04
CA GLU A 73 -10.10 1.37 1.31
C GLU A 73 -9.69 2.65 2.01
N PHE A 74 -9.13 3.63 1.30
CA PHE A 74 -8.76 4.92 1.87
C PHE A 74 -9.97 5.66 2.44
N ARG A 75 -11.05 5.72 1.67
CA ARG A 75 -12.29 6.40 2.13
C ARG A 75 -12.87 5.72 3.36
N SER A 76 -12.84 4.40 3.42
CA SER A 76 -13.30 3.65 4.58
C SER A 76 -12.46 3.95 5.83
N ALA A 77 -11.20 4.31 5.64
CA ALA A 77 -10.30 4.70 6.73
C ALA A 77 -10.36 6.19 7.07
N GLY A 78 -11.20 6.96 6.38
CA GLY A 78 -11.34 8.40 6.61
C GLY A 78 -10.33 9.26 5.86
N VAL A 79 -9.64 8.69 4.87
CA VAL A 79 -8.66 9.40 4.04
C VAL A 79 -9.29 9.77 2.70
N SER A 80 -9.05 10.98 2.22
CA SER A 80 -9.48 11.43 0.89
C SER A 80 -8.40 11.06 -0.14
N PRO A 81 -8.66 10.08 -1.02
CA PRO A 81 -7.66 9.62 -1.96
C PRO A 81 -7.66 10.43 -3.25
N TYR A 82 -6.47 10.71 -3.75
CA TYR A 82 -6.22 11.30 -5.06
C TYR A 82 -5.21 10.41 -5.76
N LEU A 83 -5.68 9.31 -6.33
CA LEU A 83 -4.82 8.27 -6.88
C LEU A 83 -4.63 8.46 -8.38
N GLU A 84 -3.38 8.40 -8.80
CA GLU A 84 -3.04 8.27 -10.22
C GLU A 84 -3.21 6.82 -10.63
N ALA A 85 -3.84 6.60 -11.77
CA ALA A 85 -4.04 5.27 -12.34
C ALA A 85 -2.98 5.01 -13.41
N ASP A 86 -2.15 4.00 -13.20
CA ASP A 86 -1.12 3.62 -14.16
C ASP A 86 -1.67 2.58 -15.13
N ALA A 87 -1.69 2.91 -16.42
CA ALA A 87 -2.20 2.01 -17.45
C ALA A 87 -1.22 0.90 -17.83
N LYS A 88 0.05 1.03 -17.45
CA LYS A 88 1.13 0.12 -17.89
C LYS A 88 1.76 -0.67 -16.75
N ARG A 89 1.86 -0.07 -15.55
CA ARG A 89 2.50 -0.68 -14.40
C ARG A 89 1.46 -1.23 -13.45
N THR A 90 1.78 -2.34 -12.80
CA THR A 90 0.96 -2.87 -11.73
C THR A 90 1.19 -2.09 -10.45
N THR A 91 0.27 -2.21 -9.51
CA THR A 91 0.44 -1.67 -8.15
C THR A 91 1.69 -2.25 -7.52
N GLY A 92 2.43 -1.41 -6.77
CA GLY A 92 3.57 -1.87 -6.00
C GLY A 92 3.21 -3.04 -5.10
N THR A 93 4.07 -4.03 -5.03
CA THR A 93 3.81 -5.28 -4.30
C THR A 93 5.04 -5.68 -3.50
N ILE A 94 4.83 -6.07 -2.26
CA ILE A 94 5.86 -6.65 -1.41
C ILE A 94 5.45 -8.08 -1.09
N VAL A 95 6.36 -9.02 -1.35
CA VAL A 95 6.21 -10.40 -0.88
C VAL A 95 7.05 -10.57 0.37
N ILE A 96 6.41 -10.95 1.45
CA ILE A 96 7.05 -11.08 2.76
C ILE A 96 7.01 -12.55 3.16
N ILE A 97 8.18 -13.10 3.47
CA ILE A 97 8.30 -14.44 4.07
C ILE A 97 8.55 -14.23 5.56
N ALA A 98 7.60 -14.64 6.38
CA ALA A 98 7.68 -14.51 7.82
C ALA A 98 7.86 -15.89 8.46
N GLN A 99 8.94 -16.08 9.22
CA GLN A 99 9.23 -17.30 9.96
C GLN A 99 9.68 -16.93 11.37
N GLY A 100 8.86 -17.25 12.38
CA GLY A 100 9.11 -16.82 13.74
C GLY A 100 9.23 -15.31 13.82
N GLN A 101 10.38 -14.81 14.26
CA GLN A 101 10.66 -13.36 14.33
C GLN A 101 11.42 -12.84 13.10
N SER A 102 11.76 -13.73 12.16
CA SER A 102 12.47 -13.36 10.93
C SER A 102 11.49 -12.96 9.84
N ARG A 103 11.87 -11.95 9.06
CA ARG A 103 11.14 -11.54 7.87
C ARG A 103 12.12 -11.28 6.73
N SER A 104 11.79 -11.80 5.57
CA SER A 104 12.49 -11.49 4.33
C SER A 104 11.49 -10.87 3.36
N MET A 105 11.89 -9.84 2.67
CA MET A 105 11.00 -9.09 1.79
C MET A 105 11.58 -8.97 0.40
N ALA A 106 10.74 -9.21 -0.59
CA ALA A 106 11.03 -8.92 -1.99
C ALA A 106 10.05 -7.82 -2.43
N THR A 107 10.57 -6.71 -2.89
CA THR A 107 9.78 -5.51 -3.18
C THR A 107 9.86 -5.16 -4.65
N ASP A 108 8.68 -5.05 -5.27
CA ASP A 108 8.50 -4.43 -6.58
C ASP A 108 7.72 -3.14 -6.37
N ARG A 109 8.34 -2.00 -6.62
CA ARG A 109 7.68 -0.71 -6.39
C ARG A 109 6.56 -0.44 -7.39
N GLY A 110 6.53 -1.12 -8.54
CA GLY A 110 5.46 -1.00 -9.52
C GLY A 110 5.15 0.44 -9.90
N ALA A 111 3.87 0.79 -9.89
CA ALA A 111 3.39 2.11 -10.29
C ALA A 111 3.95 3.26 -9.44
N ASN A 112 4.41 3.00 -8.22
CA ASN A 112 4.95 4.05 -7.34
C ASN A 112 6.11 4.83 -7.99
N VAL A 113 6.92 4.15 -8.81
CA VAL A 113 8.08 4.79 -9.45
C VAL A 113 7.70 5.87 -10.48
N ALA A 114 6.45 5.87 -10.91
CA ALA A 114 5.95 6.78 -11.94
C ALA A 114 5.01 7.86 -11.38
N LEU A 115 4.98 8.05 -10.08
CA LEU A 115 4.17 9.10 -9.45
C LEU A 115 4.57 10.47 -10.00
N GLU A 116 3.59 11.22 -10.50
CA GLU A 116 3.81 12.48 -11.20
C GLU A 116 3.39 13.70 -10.40
N LEU A 117 2.65 13.50 -9.32
CA LEU A 117 2.08 14.56 -8.49
C LEU A 117 1.04 15.43 -9.21
N SER A 118 0.50 14.96 -10.33
CA SER A 118 -0.50 15.69 -11.11
C SER A 118 -1.86 15.78 -10.42
N ALA A 119 -2.13 14.89 -9.47
CA ALA A 119 -3.41 14.80 -8.77
C ALA A 119 -3.44 15.57 -7.44
N ILE A 120 -2.43 16.37 -7.14
CA ILE A 120 -2.38 17.12 -5.88
C ILE A 120 -3.57 18.09 -5.79
N PRO A 121 -4.39 18.03 -4.73
CA PRO A 121 -5.51 18.94 -4.58
C PRO A 121 -5.04 20.38 -4.33
N ALA A 122 -5.85 21.31 -4.81
CA ALA A 122 -5.58 22.74 -4.62
C ALA A 122 -5.74 23.16 -3.16
#